data_60506f7e19fc63061d85171d59efe873
#
_entry.id   60506f7e19fc63061d85171d59efe873
#
_cell.length_a   1.000
_cell.length_b   1.000
_cell.length_c   1.000
_cell.angle_alpha   90.00
_cell.angle_beta   90.00
_cell.angle_gamma   90.00
#
_symmetry.space_group_name_H-M   'P 1'
#
loop_
_entity.id
_entity.type
_entity.pdbx_description
1 polymer ?
#
loop_
_entity_poly.entity_id
_entity_poly.type
_entity_poly.pdbx_seq_one_letter_code
_entity_poly.pdbx_strand_id
1 'polypeptide(L)'
;MSGTADARAARVRARVEGTVQGVGFRPYVYRLAREEELGGFVLNDERGVLLEVDGRPGAVLSFLARLARESPPLAVVERVECDRIASTGERDFRIVGSIRRGSADALIAADAATCADCLAELGDPVDRRFRYPFVNCTNCGPRFTIVRGVPYDRPSTTMAGFAMCPACQAEYDDPGDRRFHAQPNACPVCGPRVALLDAAGSPLAVLPGDDALGMAARRLARGALLAIKGIGGYHLACYAADGRAVGELRARKRREDRPFALMAGEPEKLLPLAFPALLILTSVVVPSARSRTNTSENPLVSFATRLLASLTKTT
;
A
#
# COMPACT_ATOMS: atom_id res chain seq x y z
N MET A 1 -21.26 52.88 15.11
CA MET A 1 -20.23 51.99 15.73
C MET A 1 -20.81 50.60 15.79
N SER A 2 -20.59 49.87 14.75
CA SER A 2 -21.13 48.49 14.61
C SER A 2 -20.04 47.55 15.14
N GLY A 3 -20.26 47.02 16.34
CA GLY A 3 -19.39 45.99 16.93
C GLY A 3 -19.51 44.72 16.12
N THR A 4 -18.45 44.36 15.44
CA THR A 4 -18.27 43.00 14.91
C THR A 4 -18.31 42.03 16.09
N ALA A 5 -19.39 41.27 16.19
CA ALA A 5 -19.47 40.12 17.10
C ALA A 5 -18.30 39.20 16.76
N ASP A 6 -17.34 39.15 17.65
CA ASP A 6 -16.23 38.19 17.63
C ASP A 6 -16.84 36.78 17.57
N ALA A 7 -16.80 36.15 16.39
CA ALA A 7 -17.38 34.84 16.21
C ALA A 7 -16.57 33.88 17.07
N ARG A 8 -17.10 33.54 18.25
CA ARG A 8 -16.44 32.67 19.24
C ARG A 8 -15.95 31.42 18.53
N ALA A 9 -14.64 31.16 18.64
CA ALA A 9 -14.02 29.96 18.09
C ALA A 9 -14.80 28.70 18.53
N ALA A 10 -14.93 27.75 17.63
CA ALA A 10 -15.54 26.46 17.91
C ALA A 10 -14.46 25.40 17.99
N ARG A 11 -14.54 24.53 19.00
CA ARG A 11 -13.68 23.34 19.09
C ARG A 11 -14.53 22.09 19.13
N VAL A 12 -14.13 21.12 18.32
CA VAL A 12 -14.80 19.81 18.23
C VAL A 12 -13.74 18.72 18.41
N ARG A 13 -14.06 17.76 19.26
CA ARG A 13 -13.38 16.47 19.33
C ARG A 13 -14.14 15.51 18.44
N ALA A 14 -13.45 14.84 17.52
CA ALA A 14 -14.05 13.81 16.69
C ALA A 14 -13.31 12.48 16.84
N ARG A 15 -14.07 11.39 16.87
CA ARG A 15 -13.58 10.03 16.81
C ARG A 15 -14.02 9.41 15.49
N VAL A 16 -13.06 8.83 14.77
CA VAL A 16 -13.31 8.18 13.50
C VAL A 16 -12.97 6.71 13.62
N GLU A 17 -13.93 5.86 13.36
CA GLU A 17 -13.82 4.40 13.43
C GLU A 17 -13.98 3.78 12.04
N GLY A 18 -13.42 2.57 11.84
CA GLY A 18 -13.35 1.86 10.58
C GLY A 18 -11.92 1.57 10.16
N THR A 19 -11.69 1.33 8.87
CA THR A 19 -10.35 1.12 8.32
C THR A 19 -9.68 2.48 8.06
N VAL A 20 -9.15 3.10 9.12
CA VAL A 20 -8.59 4.45 9.10
C VAL A 20 -7.12 4.51 9.53
N GLN A 21 -6.52 3.37 9.88
CA GLN A 21 -5.09 3.28 10.20
C GLN A 21 -4.30 2.61 9.06
N GLY A 22 -3.08 3.08 8.82
CA GLY A 22 -2.23 2.56 7.73
C GLY A 22 -2.64 2.99 6.31
N VAL A 23 -3.61 3.87 6.16
CA VAL A 23 -4.20 4.31 4.88
C VAL A 23 -3.93 5.78 4.57
N GLY A 24 -2.98 6.41 5.27
CA GLY A 24 -2.70 7.84 5.08
C GLY A 24 -3.74 8.78 5.72
N PHE A 25 -4.57 8.30 6.64
CA PHE A 25 -5.66 9.10 7.21
C PHE A 25 -5.14 10.26 8.07
N ARG A 26 -4.14 10.05 8.96
CA ARG A 26 -3.53 11.15 9.74
C ARG A 26 -2.91 12.24 8.85
N PRO A 27 -2.08 11.92 7.83
CA PRO A 27 -1.64 12.88 6.80
C PRO A 27 -2.77 13.63 6.11
N TYR A 28 -3.86 12.95 5.78
CA TYR A 28 -5.04 13.54 5.16
C TYR A 28 -5.70 14.56 6.10
N VAL A 29 -5.99 14.16 7.34
CA VAL A 29 -6.57 15.05 8.38
C VAL A 29 -5.70 16.27 8.60
N TYR A 30 -4.39 16.09 8.67
CA TYR A 30 -3.42 17.19 8.81
C TYR A 30 -3.55 18.20 7.66
N ARG A 31 -3.52 17.74 6.40
CA ARG A 31 -3.64 18.65 5.24
C ARG A 31 -4.99 19.35 5.22
N LEU A 32 -6.07 18.61 5.46
CA LEU A 32 -7.42 19.18 5.50
C LEU A 32 -7.56 20.27 6.58
N ALA A 33 -7.02 20.04 7.77
CA ALA A 33 -7.04 21.02 8.85
C ALA A 33 -6.23 22.29 8.50
N ARG A 34 -5.09 22.13 7.82
CA ARG A 34 -4.26 23.24 7.34
C ARG A 34 -4.96 24.05 6.25
N GLU A 35 -5.66 23.39 5.31
CA GLU A 35 -6.47 24.04 4.27
C GLU A 35 -7.60 24.87 4.87
N GLU A 36 -8.24 24.38 5.94
CA GLU A 36 -9.34 25.07 6.63
C GLU A 36 -8.83 26.04 7.73
N GLU A 37 -7.52 26.25 7.85
CA GLU A 37 -6.87 27.12 8.85
C GLU A 37 -7.28 26.77 10.29
N LEU A 38 -7.38 25.48 10.62
CA LEU A 38 -7.74 24.97 11.94
C LEU A 38 -6.50 24.62 12.76
N GLY A 39 -6.55 24.87 14.07
CA GLY A 39 -5.61 24.34 15.04
C GLY A 39 -6.09 23.02 15.63
N GLY A 40 -5.22 22.31 16.37
CA GLY A 40 -5.56 21.09 17.04
C GLY A 40 -4.59 19.93 16.79
N PHE A 41 -5.10 18.70 16.83
CA PHE A 41 -4.26 17.52 16.64
C PHE A 41 -5.04 16.33 16.06
N VAL A 42 -4.29 15.36 15.55
CA VAL A 42 -4.78 14.04 15.19
C VAL A 42 -3.82 12.95 15.70
N LEU A 43 -4.38 11.86 16.20
CA LEU A 43 -3.61 10.68 16.64
C LEU A 43 -4.35 9.37 16.31
N ASN A 44 -3.60 8.27 16.32
CA ASN A 44 -4.19 6.93 16.34
C ASN A 44 -4.32 6.43 17.79
N ASP A 45 -5.36 5.68 18.05
CA ASP A 45 -5.49 4.87 19.25
C ASP A 45 -5.97 3.45 18.91
N GLU A 46 -6.26 2.64 19.90
CA GLU A 46 -6.73 1.25 19.70
C GLU A 46 -8.11 1.11 19.08
N ARG A 47 -8.90 2.19 18.97
CA ARG A 47 -10.25 2.19 18.39
C ARG A 47 -10.30 2.80 16.98
N GLY A 48 -9.27 3.55 16.58
CA GLY A 48 -9.24 4.23 15.29
C GLY A 48 -8.42 5.51 15.31
N VAL A 49 -9.05 6.63 14.93
CA VAL A 49 -8.44 7.97 14.92
C VAL A 49 -9.21 8.89 15.86
N LEU A 50 -8.47 9.57 16.73
CA LEU A 50 -8.97 10.66 17.55
C LEU A 50 -8.37 11.97 17.04
N LEU A 51 -9.19 12.99 16.89
CA LEU A 51 -8.76 14.32 16.50
C LEU A 51 -9.52 15.42 17.26
N GLU A 52 -8.90 16.58 17.38
CA GLU A 52 -9.54 17.80 17.82
C GLU A 52 -9.23 18.91 16.83
N VAL A 53 -10.24 19.71 16.49
CA VAL A 53 -10.11 20.88 15.61
C VAL A 53 -10.67 22.12 16.31
N ASP A 54 -9.92 23.21 16.26
CA ASP A 54 -10.26 24.49 16.87
C ASP A 54 -10.12 25.61 15.83
N GLY A 55 -11.15 26.45 15.68
CA GLY A 55 -11.12 27.55 14.73
C GLY A 55 -12.48 28.21 14.53
N ARG A 56 -12.63 28.91 13.39
CA ARG A 56 -13.90 29.57 13.04
C ARG A 56 -15.01 28.50 12.86
N PRO A 57 -16.24 28.75 13.36
CA PRO A 57 -17.31 27.75 13.29
C PRO A 57 -17.58 27.23 11.87
N GLY A 58 -17.54 28.11 10.85
CA GLY A 58 -17.72 27.70 9.46
C GLY A 58 -16.61 26.78 8.95
N ALA A 59 -15.36 27.03 9.32
CA ALA A 59 -14.21 26.18 8.95
C ALA A 59 -14.30 24.80 9.62
N VAL A 60 -14.69 24.75 10.90
CA VAL A 60 -14.91 23.48 11.62
C VAL A 60 -16.02 22.66 10.95
N LEU A 61 -17.13 23.30 10.55
CA LEU A 61 -18.23 22.62 9.85
C LEU A 61 -17.78 22.11 8.46
N SER A 62 -17.05 22.93 7.69
CA SER A 62 -16.46 22.53 6.39
C SER A 62 -15.55 21.32 6.55
N PHE A 63 -14.62 21.38 7.52
CA PHE A 63 -13.73 20.27 7.83
C PHE A 63 -14.49 18.97 8.12
N LEU A 64 -15.48 19.00 9.02
CA LEU A 64 -16.24 17.81 9.39
C LEU A 64 -17.05 17.25 8.20
N ALA A 65 -17.61 18.12 7.35
CA ALA A 65 -18.33 17.70 6.15
C ALA A 65 -17.41 17.02 5.12
N ARG A 66 -16.16 17.46 5.00
CA ARG A 66 -15.16 16.91 4.08
C ARG A 66 -14.48 15.64 4.63
N LEU A 67 -14.37 15.51 5.96
CA LEU A 67 -13.59 14.49 6.64
C LEU A 67 -13.88 13.05 6.17
N ALA A 68 -15.14 12.67 6.03
CA ALA A 68 -15.52 11.36 5.54
C ALA A 68 -15.62 11.28 4.01
N ARG A 69 -16.08 12.37 3.37
CA ARG A 69 -16.35 12.41 1.93
C ARG A 69 -15.09 12.37 1.07
N GLU A 70 -14.00 13.03 1.52
CA GLU A 70 -12.75 13.19 0.79
C GLU A 70 -11.63 12.33 1.36
N SER A 71 -11.98 11.28 2.12
CA SER A 71 -11.03 10.38 2.76
C SER A 71 -10.12 9.68 1.75
N PRO A 72 -8.89 9.25 2.15
CA PRO A 72 -7.96 8.54 1.28
C PRO A 72 -8.58 7.29 0.64
N PRO A 73 -8.13 6.89 -0.57
CA PRO A 73 -8.75 5.79 -1.34
C PRO A 73 -8.84 4.45 -0.62
N LEU A 74 -7.93 4.18 0.32
CA LEU A 74 -7.91 2.94 1.10
C LEU A 74 -8.65 3.06 2.43
N ALA A 75 -9.11 4.26 2.79
CA ALA A 75 -9.85 4.48 4.03
C ALA A 75 -11.32 4.08 3.88
N VAL A 76 -11.84 3.42 4.91
CA VAL A 76 -13.27 3.16 5.07
C VAL A 76 -13.69 3.76 6.40
N VAL A 77 -14.40 4.87 6.35
CA VAL A 77 -14.96 5.54 7.52
C VAL A 77 -16.33 4.93 7.79
N GLU A 78 -16.44 4.18 8.89
CA GLU A 78 -17.70 3.52 9.28
C GLU A 78 -18.52 4.40 10.22
N ARG A 79 -17.83 5.16 11.10
CA ARG A 79 -18.47 5.98 12.12
C ARG A 79 -17.64 7.21 12.43
N VAL A 80 -18.33 8.35 12.60
CA VAL A 80 -17.74 9.60 13.11
C VAL A 80 -18.59 10.07 14.28
N GLU A 81 -18.00 10.14 15.46
CA GLU A 81 -18.62 10.73 16.64
C GLU A 81 -17.99 12.09 16.90
N CYS A 82 -18.80 13.11 17.18
CA CYS A 82 -18.33 14.46 17.37
C CYS A 82 -18.92 15.07 18.66
N ASP A 83 -18.05 15.60 19.52
CA ASP A 83 -18.41 16.32 20.74
C ASP A 83 -17.90 17.76 20.66
N ARG A 84 -18.74 18.72 21.01
CA ARG A 84 -18.31 20.10 21.21
C ARG A 84 -17.57 20.21 22.53
N ILE A 85 -16.41 20.84 22.49
CA ILE A 85 -15.58 21.08 23.68
C ILE A 85 -15.20 22.57 23.75
N ALA A 86 -14.66 23.01 24.88
CA ALA A 86 -14.21 24.39 25.04
C ALA A 86 -13.04 24.70 24.10
N SER A 87 -13.12 25.82 23.36
CA SER A 87 -12.01 26.29 22.54
C SER A 87 -10.82 26.69 23.44
N THR A 88 -9.63 26.32 23.00
CA THR A 88 -8.36 26.73 23.62
C THR A 88 -7.63 27.80 22.82
N GLY A 89 -8.17 28.18 21.64
CA GLY A 89 -7.52 29.12 20.72
C GLY A 89 -6.28 28.59 20.06
N GLU A 90 -6.10 27.28 20.01
CA GLU A 90 -4.97 26.61 19.33
C GLU A 90 -5.01 26.94 17.83
N ARG A 91 -3.86 27.33 17.27
CA ARG A 91 -3.76 27.76 15.86
C ARG A 91 -2.95 26.79 15.00
N ASP A 92 -2.10 25.99 15.62
CA ASP A 92 -1.30 25.00 14.91
C ASP A 92 -1.96 23.65 14.93
N PHE A 93 -1.93 22.95 13.79
CA PHE A 93 -2.41 21.57 13.71
C PHE A 93 -1.23 20.59 13.70
N ARG A 94 -1.31 19.49 14.47
CA ARG A 94 -0.21 18.54 14.64
C ARG A 94 -0.68 17.10 14.54
N ILE A 95 0.18 16.24 13.97
CA ILE A 95 0.08 14.80 14.16
C ILE A 95 0.85 14.47 15.44
N VAL A 96 0.16 13.94 16.44
CA VAL A 96 0.78 13.59 17.73
C VAL A 96 0.94 12.08 17.87
N GLY A 97 1.79 11.66 18.80
CA GLY A 97 2.05 10.26 19.06
C GLY A 97 0.78 9.48 19.40
N SER A 98 0.70 8.24 18.95
CA SER A 98 -0.44 7.37 19.21
C SER A 98 -0.55 7.00 20.70
N ILE A 99 -1.77 6.80 21.18
CA ILE A 99 -2.06 6.45 22.56
C ILE A 99 -2.53 4.99 22.63
N ARG A 100 -2.11 4.25 23.64
CA ARG A 100 -2.56 2.88 23.96
C ARG A 100 -3.26 2.87 25.31
N ARG A 101 -4.56 2.55 25.33
CA ARG A 101 -5.38 2.55 26.52
C ARG A 101 -6.45 1.46 26.48
N GLY A 102 -6.10 0.19 26.31
CA GLY A 102 -7.12 -0.87 26.36
C GLY A 102 -7.00 -1.95 25.30
N SER A 103 -8.13 -2.54 24.89
CA SER A 103 -8.20 -3.59 23.87
C SER A 103 -7.91 -3.04 22.48
N ALA A 104 -7.29 -3.88 21.65
CA ALA A 104 -6.86 -3.50 20.31
C ALA A 104 -7.98 -3.79 19.29
N ASP A 105 -8.89 -2.83 19.09
CA ASP A 105 -10.07 -2.99 18.24
C ASP A 105 -9.97 -2.28 16.87
N ALA A 106 -8.91 -1.46 16.65
CA ALA A 106 -8.73 -0.74 15.38
C ALA A 106 -8.46 -1.70 14.22
N LEU A 107 -9.20 -1.52 13.13
CA LEU A 107 -9.04 -2.29 11.91
C LEU A 107 -7.80 -1.84 11.15
N ILE A 108 -7.02 -2.81 10.69
CA ILE A 108 -5.85 -2.58 9.83
C ILE A 108 -6.23 -2.91 8.39
N ALA A 109 -5.92 -2.00 7.48
CA ALA A 109 -6.14 -2.20 6.06
C ALA A 109 -5.37 -3.43 5.54
N ALA A 110 -5.92 -4.10 4.53
CA ALA A 110 -5.21 -5.10 3.76
C ALA A 110 -3.99 -4.47 3.05
N ASP A 111 -3.03 -5.31 2.67
CA ASP A 111 -1.94 -4.90 1.80
C ASP A 111 -2.48 -4.38 0.47
N ALA A 112 -1.91 -3.31 -0.04
CA ALA A 112 -2.30 -2.72 -1.31
C ALA A 112 -1.22 -2.93 -2.37
N ALA A 113 -1.63 -3.21 -3.61
CA ALA A 113 -0.74 -3.30 -4.75
C ALA A 113 0.02 -1.98 -4.96
N THR A 114 1.22 -2.08 -5.55
CA THR A 114 2.06 -0.92 -5.85
C THR A 114 1.32 0.08 -6.74
N CYS A 115 1.22 1.34 -6.32
CA CYS A 115 0.55 2.39 -7.08
C CYS A 115 1.38 2.86 -8.29
N ALA A 116 0.75 3.58 -9.21
CA ALA A 116 1.39 4.06 -10.44
C ALA A 116 2.64 4.92 -10.16
N ASP A 117 2.58 5.81 -9.15
CA ASP A 117 3.74 6.65 -8.78
C ASP A 117 4.92 5.81 -8.30
N CYS A 118 4.66 4.81 -7.45
CA CYS A 118 5.70 3.89 -6.99
C CYS A 118 6.24 3.00 -8.09
N LEU A 119 5.41 2.61 -9.08
CA LEU A 119 5.87 1.89 -10.27
C LEU A 119 6.74 2.78 -11.16
N ALA A 120 6.39 4.06 -11.30
CA ALA A 120 7.20 5.02 -12.04
C ALA A 120 8.60 5.17 -11.41
N GLU A 121 8.69 5.38 -10.10
CA GLU A 121 9.97 5.44 -9.38
C GLU A 121 10.78 4.13 -9.49
N LEU A 122 10.09 2.98 -9.41
CA LEU A 122 10.74 1.68 -9.56
C LEU A 122 11.39 1.51 -10.94
N GLY A 123 10.80 2.09 -11.97
CA GLY A 123 11.26 2.03 -13.36
C GLY A 123 12.21 3.15 -13.76
N ASP A 124 12.35 4.21 -12.98
CA ASP A 124 13.17 5.38 -13.32
C ASP A 124 14.63 5.20 -12.87
N PRO A 125 15.60 5.10 -13.81
CA PRO A 125 17.01 4.95 -13.47
C PRO A 125 17.60 6.11 -12.64
N VAL A 126 16.97 7.28 -12.64
CA VAL A 126 17.41 8.45 -11.87
C VAL A 126 16.86 8.44 -10.45
N ASP A 127 15.77 7.72 -10.19
CA ASP A 127 15.17 7.64 -8.87
C ASP A 127 16.02 6.80 -7.90
N ARG A 128 16.14 7.25 -6.66
CA ARG A 128 16.88 6.54 -5.60
C ARG A 128 16.29 5.17 -5.22
N ARG A 129 15.06 4.87 -5.63
CA ARG A 129 14.37 3.58 -5.48
C ARG A 129 14.30 2.79 -6.79
N PHE A 130 15.09 3.18 -7.80
CA PHE A 130 15.19 2.39 -9.03
C PHE A 130 15.43 0.92 -8.71
N ARG A 131 14.57 0.05 -9.24
CA ARG A 131 14.58 -1.42 -9.04
C ARG A 131 14.50 -1.87 -7.58
N TYR A 132 14.04 -1.02 -6.66
CA TYR A 132 13.86 -1.38 -5.27
C TYR A 132 12.51 -2.09 -5.04
N PRO A 133 12.47 -3.42 -4.80
CA PRO A 133 11.22 -4.19 -4.82
C PRO A 133 10.30 -3.92 -3.62
N PHE A 134 10.78 -3.23 -2.61
CA PHE A 134 10.01 -2.86 -1.41
C PHE A 134 9.54 -1.41 -1.42
N VAL A 135 9.50 -0.79 -2.63
CA VAL A 135 8.97 0.56 -2.79
C VAL A 135 7.50 0.64 -2.34
N ASN A 136 7.17 1.69 -1.61
CA ASN A 136 5.82 1.91 -1.08
C ASN A 136 5.58 3.39 -0.78
N CYS A 137 4.32 3.74 -0.49
CA CYS A 137 3.93 5.06 0.03
C CYS A 137 2.68 4.95 0.92
N THR A 138 2.03 6.05 1.25
CA THR A 138 0.77 6.04 2.02
C THR A 138 -0.38 5.33 1.30
N ASN A 139 -0.34 5.24 -0.03
CA ASN A 139 -1.42 4.70 -0.87
C ASN A 139 -1.18 3.26 -1.34
N CYS A 140 -0.02 2.65 -1.06
CA CYS A 140 0.31 1.29 -1.52
C CYS A 140 1.32 0.59 -0.61
N GLY A 141 1.54 -0.69 -0.88
CA GLY A 141 2.49 -1.52 -0.15
C GLY A 141 1.89 -2.25 1.06
N PRO A 142 2.74 -2.80 1.92
CA PRO A 142 2.32 -3.68 3.01
C PRO A 142 1.63 -2.91 4.15
N ARG A 143 0.62 -3.54 4.75
CA ARG A 143 -0.11 -3.07 5.93
C ARG A 143 -0.30 -4.23 6.90
N PHE A 144 -1.25 -5.13 6.57
CA PHE A 144 -1.58 -6.29 7.39
C PHE A 144 -0.39 -7.23 7.56
N THR A 145 0.37 -7.48 6.49
CA THR A 145 1.50 -8.44 6.52
C THR A 145 2.68 -7.99 7.36
N ILE A 146 2.78 -6.71 7.69
CA ILE A 146 3.89 -6.18 8.50
C ILE A 146 3.47 -5.77 9.92
N VAL A 147 2.16 -5.72 10.23
CA VAL A 147 1.67 -5.26 11.53
C VAL A 147 1.98 -6.30 12.63
N ARG A 148 2.36 -5.82 13.79
CA ARG A 148 2.57 -6.59 15.03
C ARG A 148 1.58 -6.21 16.11
N GLY A 149 0.92 -5.08 15.97
CA GLY A 149 -0.05 -4.57 16.94
C GLY A 149 -0.59 -3.21 16.55
N VAL A 150 -1.66 -2.79 17.21
CA VAL A 150 -2.26 -1.48 17.06
C VAL A 150 -1.95 -0.60 18.27
N PRO A 151 -1.91 0.71 18.10
CA PRO A 151 -2.08 1.51 16.87
C PRO A 151 -1.03 1.21 15.80
N TYR A 152 -1.41 1.40 14.52
CA TYR A 152 -0.52 1.16 13.37
C TYR A 152 0.54 2.27 13.28
N ASP A 153 1.65 2.04 13.92
CA ASP A 153 2.84 2.89 13.89
C ASP A 153 4.08 2.05 13.63
N ARG A 154 5.15 2.64 13.08
CA ARG A 154 6.37 1.93 12.70
C ARG A 154 6.94 1.02 13.80
N PRO A 155 7.00 1.43 15.09
CA PRO A 155 7.44 0.54 16.17
C PRO A 155 6.54 -0.69 16.38
N SER A 156 5.26 -0.59 15.97
CA SER A 156 4.28 -1.70 16.02
C SER A 156 4.25 -2.53 14.73
N THR A 157 5.27 -2.45 13.89
CA THR A 157 5.40 -3.21 12.65
C THR A 157 6.73 -3.96 12.58
N THR A 158 6.89 -4.84 11.59
CA THR A 158 8.18 -5.48 11.29
C THR A 158 9.23 -4.49 10.79
N MET A 159 8.83 -3.27 10.43
CA MET A 159 9.73 -2.18 10.02
C MET A 159 10.45 -1.50 11.19
N ALA A 160 10.10 -1.81 12.44
CA ALA A 160 10.76 -1.27 13.63
C ALA A 160 12.27 -1.49 13.66
N GLY A 161 12.75 -2.61 13.08
CA GLY A 161 14.18 -2.93 12.98
C GLY A 161 14.94 -2.16 11.88
N PHE A 162 14.26 -1.38 11.06
CA PHE A 162 14.84 -0.62 9.96
C PHE A 162 14.80 0.89 10.25
N ALA A 163 15.85 1.42 10.86
CA ALA A 163 15.97 2.87 11.07
C ALA A 163 16.01 3.60 9.72
N MET A 164 15.20 4.64 9.57
CA MET A 164 15.17 5.43 8.33
C MET A 164 16.49 6.19 8.16
N CYS A 165 17.01 6.24 6.92
CA CYS A 165 18.10 7.14 6.56
C CYS A 165 17.59 8.59 6.52
N PRO A 166 18.48 9.62 6.54
CA PRO A 166 18.07 11.02 6.55
C PRO A 166 17.09 11.39 5.42
N ALA A 167 17.31 10.86 4.21
CA ALA A 167 16.43 11.14 3.07
C ALA A 167 15.02 10.51 3.24
N CYS A 168 14.91 9.29 3.79
CA CYS A 168 13.62 8.68 4.10
C CYS A 168 12.93 9.36 5.28
N GLN A 169 13.71 9.85 6.25
CA GLN A 169 13.16 10.62 7.37
C GLN A 169 12.61 11.96 6.89
N ALA A 170 13.31 12.67 6.00
CA ALA A 170 12.84 13.92 5.41
C ALA A 170 11.51 13.75 4.69
N GLU A 171 11.35 12.70 3.85
CA GLU A 171 10.06 12.39 3.21
C GLU A 171 8.96 12.03 4.22
N TYR A 172 9.33 11.35 5.29
CA TYR A 172 8.38 10.96 6.34
C TYR A 172 7.86 12.17 7.12
N ASP A 173 8.67 13.20 7.30
CA ASP A 173 8.37 14.41 8.08
C ASP A 173 7.78 15.54 7.21
N ASP A 174 7.90 15.48 5.88
CA ASP A 174 7.42 16.50 4.95
C ASP A 174 5.91 16.31 4.62
N PRO A 175 5.04 17.25 5.06
CA PRO A 175 3.61 17.21 4.73
C PRO A 175 3.30 17.25 3.22
N GLY A 176 4.21 17.77 2.40
CA GLY A 176 4.11 17.82 0.94
C GLY A 176 4.45 16.49 0.27
N ASP A 177 5.18 15.60 0.95
CA ASP A 177 5.60 14.33 0.38
C ASP A 177 4.49 13.26 0.46
N ARG A 178 4.41 12.41 -0.56
CA ARG A 178 3.46 11.29 -0.61
C ARG A 178 3.81 10.16 0.38
N ARG A 179 4.95 10.23 1.05
CA ARG A 179 5.40 9.35 2.13
C ARG A 179 5.27 9.97 3.51
N PHE A 180 4.65 11.13 3.61
CA PHE A 180 4.38 11.78 4.89
C PHE A 180 3.70 10.81 5.85
N HIS A 181 4.34 10.49 6.97
CA HIS A 181 3.93 9.48 7.95
C HIS A 181 3.65 8.07 7.37
N ALA A 182 4.24 7.70 6.22
CA ALA A 182 4.17 6.35 5.69
C ALA A 182 5.00 5.39 6.55
N GLN A 183 4.36 4.60 7.40
CA GLN A 183 5.03 3.74 8.38
C GLN A 183 6.00 2.73 7.76
N PRO A 184 5.72 2.14 6.57
CA PRO A 184 6.65 1.23 5.90
C PRO A 184 7.73 1.94 5.06
N ASN A 185 7.83 3.29 5.07
CA ASN A 185 8.79 4.02 4.23
C ASN A 185 10.21 3.49 4.38
N ALA A 186 10.86 3.22 3.25
CA ALA A 186 12.21 2.71 3.15
C ALA A 186 12.81 2.95 1.76
N CYS A 187 14.12 2.72 1.65
CA CYS A 187 14.85 2.70 0.37
C CYS A 187 15.95 1.62 0.42
N PRO A 188 16.70 1.38 -0.68
CA PRO A 188 17.78 0.39 -0.70
C PRO A 188 18.84 0.57 0.39
N VAL A 189 19.01 1.81 0.89
CA VAL A 189 20.01 2.12 1.93
C VAL A 189 19.55 1.67 3.31
N CYS A 190 18.29 1.94 3.67
CA CYS A 190 17.81 1.78 5.04
C CYS A 190 16.74 0.69 5.23
N GLY A 191 16.22 0.12 4.15
CA GLY A 191 15.13 -0.87 4.20
C GLY A 191 15.58 -2.32 3.99
N PRO A 192 14.62 -3.23 3.88
CA PRO A 192 14.88 -4.64 3.59
C PRO A 192 15.59 -4.81 2.24
N ARG A 193 16.34 -5.90 2.10
CA ARG A 193 17.10 -6.22 0.90
C ARG A 193 16.81 -7.62 0.41
N VAL A 194 16.92 -7.83 -0.90
CA VAL A 194 16.88 -9.16 -1.52
C VAL A 194 18.29 -9.72 -1.58
N ALA A 195 18.44 -10.98 -1.24
CA ALA A 195 19.68 -11.73 -1.43
C ALA A 195 19.41 -12.96 -2.28
N LEU A 196 20.34 -13.31 -3.17
CA LEU A 196 20.34 -14.57 -3.89
C LEU A 196 21.29 -15.52 -3.16
N LEU A 197 20.79 -16.70 -2.81
CA LEU A 197 21.55 -17.72 -2.10
C LEU A 197 21.84 -18.90 -3.03
N ASP A 198 22.91 -19.62 -2.77
CA ASP A 198 23.18 -20.93 -3.38
C ASP A 198 22.32 -22.04 -2.75
N ALA A 199 22.52 -23.28 -3.18
CA ALA A 199 21.81 -24.44 -2.64
C ALA A 199 22.16 -24.77 -1.18
N ALA A 200 23.29 -24.29 -0.67
CA ALA A 200 23.72 -24.44 0.71
C ALA A 200 23.20 -23.31 1.61
N GLY A 201 22.52 -22.30 1.03
CA GLY A 201 22.01 -21.14 1.75
C GLY A 201 23.03 -20.02 1.93
N SER A 202 24.18 -20.08 1.26
CA SER A 202 25.21 -19.04 1.31
C SER A 202 24.90 -17.93 0.31
N PRO A 203 25.09 -16.64 0.67
CA PRO A 203 24.89 -15.54 -0.26
C PRO A 203 25.82 -15.62 -1.47
N LEU A 204 25.24 -15.50 -2.66
CA LEU A 204 26.02 -15.37 -3.88
C LEU A 204 26.56 -13.95 -4.02
N ALA A 205 27.83 -13.83 -4.38
CA ALA A 205 28.44 -12.54 -4.66
C ALA A 205 27.71 -11.86 -5.85
N VAL A 206 27.33 -10.60 -5.65
CA VAL A 206 26.75 -9.77 -6.70
C VAL A 206 27.87 -9.06 -7.45
N LEU A 207 27.91 -9.21 -8.77
CA LEU A 207 28.93 -8.56 -9.59
C LEU A 207 28.72 -7.03 -9.63
N PRO A 208 29.80 -6.25 -9.81
CA PRO A 208 29.67 -4.80 -9.98
C PRO A 208 28.67 -4.45 -11.10
N GLY A 209 27.76 -3.54 -10.84
CA GLY A 209 26.72 -3.12 -11.79
C GLY A 209 25.50 -4.04 -11.89
N ASP A 210 25.44 -5.08 -11.07
CA ASP A 210 24.34 -6.03 -11.02
C ASP A 210 23.57 -5.95 -9.68
N ASP A 211 22.47 -6.68 -9.59
CA ASP A 211 21.71 -6.88 -8.37
C ASP A 211 21.20 -8.34 -8.26
N ALA A 212 20.74 -8.72 -7.08
CA ALA A 212 20.26 -10.08 -6.83
C ALA A 212 19.06 -10.46 -7.73
N LEU A 213 18.20 -9.50 -8.10
CA LEU A 213 17.05 -9.72 -8.98
C LEU A 213 17.49 -9.95 -10.43
N GLY A 214 18.43 -9.16 -10.93
CA GLY A 214 19.02 -9.34 -12.25
C GLY A 214 19.74 -10.69 -12.39
N MET A 215 20.50 -11.08 -11.36
CA MET A 215 21.13 -12.39 -11.34
C MET A 215 20.09 -13.53 -11.31
N ALA A 216 19.04 -13.41 -10.52
CA ALA A 216 17.94 -14.38 -10.47
C ALA A 216 17.24 -14.51 -11.82
N ALA A 217 16.90 -13.38 -12.46
CA ALA A 217 16.27 -13.35 -13.79
C ALA A 217 17.12 -14.03 -14.85
N ARG A 218 18.44 -13.76 -14.90
CA ARG A 218 19.35 -14.43 -15.83
C ARG A 218 19.46 -15.95 -15.57
N ARG A 219 19.45 -16.38 -14.31
CA ARG A 219 19.44 -17.81 -13.99
C ARG A 219 18.16 -18.49 -14.44
N LEU A 220 16.99 -17.86 -14.23
CA LEU A 220 15.71 -18.34 -14.75
C LEU A 220 15.72 -18.44 -16.28
N ALA A 221 16.20 -17.42 -16.98
CA ALA A 221 16.31 -17.40 -18.43
C ALA A 221 17.24 -18.49 -19.00
N ARG A 222 18.19 -18.99 -18.20
CA ARG A 222 19.08 -20.12 -18.52
C ARG A 222 18.54 -21.48 -18.08
N GLY A 223 17.26 -21.55 -17.68
CA GLY A 223 16.59 -22.78 -17.29
C GLY A 223 16.80 -23.22 -15.84
N ALA A 224 17.30 -22.36 -14.97
CA ALA A 224 17.42 -22.68 -13.55
C ALA A 224 16.05 -22.70 -12.87
N LEU A 225 15.93 -23.53 -11.83
CA LEU A 225 14.83 -23.50 -10.88
C LEU A 225 15.24 -22.65 -9.68
N LEU A 226 14.38 -21.71 -9.29
CA LEU A 226 14.60 -20.88 -8.11
C LEU A 226 13.53 -21.13 -7.05
N ALA A 227 13.96 -21.14 -5.79
CA ALA A 227 13.08 -21.05 -4.63
C ALA A 227 13.00 -19.56 -4.21
N ILE A 228 11.84 -18.94 -4.37
CA ILE A 228 11.62 -17.52 -4.05
C ILE A 228 10.85 -17.43 -2.74
N LYS A 229 11.43 -16.78 -1.73
CA LYS A 229 10.77 -16.54 -0.45
C LYS A 229 9.72 -15.44 -0.61
N GLY A 230 8.46 -15.81 -0.50
CA GLY A 230 7.33 -14.90 -0.40
C GLY A 230 6.82 -14.76 1.04
N ILE A 231 5.73 -14.02 1.23
CA ILE A 231 5.13 -13.78 2.55
C ILE A 231 4.65 -15.09 3.19
N GLY A 232 3.94 -15.94 2.43
CA GLY A 232 3.37 -17.19 2.92
C GLY A 232 4.30 -18.40 2.88
N GLY A 233 5.54 -18.27 2.36
CA GLY A 233 6.48 -19.39 2.22
C GLY A 233 7.35 -19.28 0.98
N TYR A 234 7.85 -20.43 0.50
CA TYR A 234 8.66 -20.50 -0.71
C TYR A 234 7.84 -20.88 -1.94
N HIS A 235 8.07 -20.16 -3.03
CA HIS A 235 7.55 -20.47 -4.35
C HIS A 235 8.67 -21.02 -5.22
N LEU A 236 8.45 -22.17 -5.87
CA LEU A 236 9.38 -22.66 -6.88
C LEU A 236 9.02 -22.04 -8.22
N ALA A 237 9.98 -21.43 -8.88
CA ALA A 237 9.82 -20.76 -10.16
C ALA A 237 10.78 -21.28 -11.21
N CYS A 238 10.36 -21.32 -12.46
CA CYS A 238 11.17 -21.55 -13.64
C CYS A 238 10.70 -20.67 -14.79
N TYR A 239 11.50 -20.57 -15.84
CA TYR A 239 11.09 -19.89 -17.06
C TYR A 239 10.03 -20.72 -17.80
N ALA A 240 8.83 -20.15 -18.00
CA ALA A 240 7.67 -20.87 -18.49
C ALA A 240 7.82 -21.37 -19.96
N ALA A 241 8.63 -20.70 -20.77
CA ALA A 241 8.91 -21.11 -22.15
C ALA A 241 10.00 -22.19 -22.27
N ASP A 242 10.69 -22.55 -21.18
CA ASP A 242 11.67 -23.65 -21.18
C ASP A 242 11.00 -24.97 -20.75
N GLY A 243 10.60 -25.80 -21.73
CA GLY A 243 9.95 -27.08 -21.50
C GLY A 243 10.76 -28.02 -20.62
N ARG A 244 12.12 -27.97 -20.69
CA ARG A 244 13.01 -28.78 -19.84
C ARG A 244 12.91 -28.33 -18.39
N ALA A 245 12.97 -27.01 -18.13
CA ALA A 245 12.85 -26.48 -16.78
C ALA A 245 11.47 -26.74 -16.18
N VAL A 246 10.41 -26.65 -17.00
CA VAL A 246 9.03 -26.99 -16.58
C VAL A 246 8.90 -28.47 -16.23
N GLY A 247 9.49 -29.36 -17.05
CA GLY A 247 9.52 -30.81 -16.80
C GLY A 247 10.24 -31.15 -15.50
N GLU A 248 11.41 -30.53 -15.26
CA GLU A 248 12.19 -30.70 -14.03
C GLU A 248 11.39 -30.21 -12.80
N LEU A 249 10.70 -29.05 -12.91
CA LEU A 249 9.82 -28.53 -11.84
C LEU A 249 8.68 -29.48 -11.53
N ARG A 250 8.04 -30.09 -12.56
CA ARG A 250 7.00 -31.12 -12.39
C ARG A 250 7.51 -32.33 -11.64
N ALA A 251 8.64 -32.86 -12.05
CA ALA A 251 9.25 -34.02 -11.43
C ALA A 251 9.57 -33.77 -9.94
N ARG A 252 10.20 -32.64 -9.61
CA ARG A 252 10.51 -32.26 -8.22
C ARG A 252 9.27 -32.07 -7.35
N LYS A 253 8.19 -31.50 -7.92
CA LYS A 253 6.92 -31.29 -7.21
C LYS A 253 6.03 -32.55 -7.22
N ARG A 254 6.37 -33.60 -7.91
CA ARG A 254 5.54 -34.79 -8.13
C ARG A 254 4.12 -34.39 -8.59
N ARG A 255 4.09 -33.50 -9.59
CA ARG A 255 2.84 -32.85 -10.06
C ARG A 255 2.70 -33.06 -11.55
N GLU A 256 2.07 -34.20 -11.94
CA GLU A 256 2.01 -34.64 -13.34
C GLU A 256 1.09 -33.77 -14.19
N ASP A 257 -0.18 -33.63 -13.84
CA ASP A 257 -1.21 -33.04 -14.71
C ASP A 257 -1.74 -31.67 -14.25
N ARG A 258 -1.50 -31.27 -12.99
CA ARG A 258 -2.02 -30.02 -12.50
C ARG A 258 -1.27 -28.83 -13.07
N PRO A 259 -1.97 -27.76 -13.57
CA PRO A 259 -1.31 -26.59 -14.12
C PRO A 259 -0.51 -25.84 -13.06
N PHE A 260 0.54 -25.16 -13.48
CA PHE A 260 1.25 -24.17 -12.67
C PHE A 260 0.65 -22.78 -12.89
N ALA A 261 0.72 -21.94 -11.86
CA ALA A 261 0.44 -20.51 -12.00
C ALA A 261 1.49 -19.88 -12.93
N LEU A 262 1.05 -19.01 -13.83
CA LEU A 262 1.92 -18.22 -14.70
C LEU A 262 1.96 -16.78 -14.22
N MET A 263 3.11 -16.14 -14.35
CA MET A 263 3.31 -14.72 -14.09
C MET A 263 3.96 -14.07 -15.31
N ALA A 264 3.41 -12.94 -15.76
CA ALA A 264 3.99 -12.11 -16.83
C ALA A 264 3.92 -10.64 -16.42
N GLY A 265 4.80 -9.83 -16.98
CA GLY A 265 4.82 -8.38 -16.76
C GLY A 265 3.62 -7.67 -17.39
N GLU A 266 3.05 -8.24 -18.44
CA GLU A 266 1.92 -7.69 -19.20
C GLU A 266 0.92 -8.81 -19.48
N PRO A 267 -0.40 -8.59 -19.29
CA PRO A 267 -1.43 -9.61 -19.53
C PRO A 267 -1.40 -10.15 -20.95
N GLU A 268 -1.08 -9.32 -21.93
CA GLU A 268 -1.03 -9.66 -23.34
C GLU A 268 0.01 -10.74 -23.66
N LYS A 269 1.07 -10.81 -22.89
CA LYS A 269 2.11 -11.85 -23.00
C LYS A 269 1.64 -13.23 -22.55
N LEU A 270 0.53 -13.31 -21.82
CA LEU A 270 -0.09 -14.57 -21.40
C LEU A 270 -1.03 -15.14 -22.45
N LEU A 271 -1.61 -14.31 -23.33
CA LEU A 271 -2.60 -14.72 -24.32
C LEU A 271 -2.11 -15.85 -25.24
N PRO A 272 -0.86 -15.84 -25.77
CA PRO A 272 -0.36 -16.94 -26.62
C PRO A 272 -0.11 -18.24 -25.84
N LEU A 273 -0.01 -18.18 -24.52
CA LEU A 273 0.25 -19.32 -23.63
C LEU A 273 -1.03 -19.93 -23.06
N ALA A 274 -2.15 -19.24 -23.22
CA ALA A 274 -3.46 -19.69 -22.76
C ALA A 274 -4.12 -20.53 -23.87
N PHE A 275 -4.25 -21.82 -23.63
CA PHE A 275 -5.12 -22.64 -24.46
C PHE A 275 -6.57 -22.14 -24.36
N PRO A 276 -7.38 -22.17 -25.46
CA PRO A 276 -8.70 -21.53 -25.49
C PRO A 276 -9.74 -22.11 -24.52
N ALA A 277 -9.41 -23.12 -23.74
CA ALA A 277 -10.43 -23.85 -22.98
C ALA A 277 -10.55 -23.48 -21.49
N LEU A 278 -9.61 -22.84 -20.82
CA LEU A 278 -9.78 -22.47 -19.41
C LEU A 278 -8.77 -21.39 -18.94
N LEU A 279 -9.10 -20.14 -19.13
CA LEU A 279 -8.40 -19.05 -18.48
C LEU A 279 -9.02 -18.82 -17.10
N ILE A 280 -8.58 -19.56 -16.09
CA ILE A 280 -8.76 -19.14 -14.69
C ILE A 280 -7.69 -18.07 -14.45
N LEU A 281 -8.04 -16.84 -14.74
CA LEU A 281 -7.30 -15.67 -14.26
C LEU A 281 -7.48 -15.58 -12.74
N THR A 282 -6.67 -16.31 -11.99
CA THR A 282 -6.42 -15.93 -10.62
C THR A 282 -5.62 -14.64 -10.71
N SER A 283 -6.31 -13.54 -10.47
CA SER A 283 -5.90 -12.15 -10.48
C SER A 283 -4.40 -11.93 -10.19
N VAL A 284 -3.63 -11.73 -11.26
CA VAL A 284 -2.47 -10.86 -11.16
C VAL A 284 -3.05 -9.45 -11.12
N VAL A 285 -3.11 -8.86 -9.94
CA VAL A 285 -3.45 -7.45 -9.79
C VAL A 285 -2.26 -6.67 -10.33
N VAL A 286 -2.28 -6.42 -11.63
CA VAL A 286 -1.53 -5.30 -12.19
C VAL A 286 -2.38 -4.08 -11.91
N PRO A 287 -1.90 -3.10 -11.14
CA PRO A 287 -2.63 -1.86 -10.97
C PRO A 287 -2.65 -1.14 -12.31
N SER A 288 -3.70 -1.29 -13.09
CA SER A 288 -3.97 -0.34 -14.14
C SER A 288 -4.41 0.96 -13.47
N ALA A 289 -3.58 1.99 -13.60
CA ALA A 289 -4.02 3.34 -13.33
C ALA A 289 -5.18 3.64 -14.29
N ARG A 290 -6.43 3.56 -13.77
CA ARG A 290 -7.52 4.43 -14.25
C ARG A 290 -8.85 4.19 -13.55
N SER A 291 -9.36 5.33 -13.15
CA SER A 291 -10.75 5.81 -13.08
C SER A 291 -11.62 5.34 -11.94
N ARG A 292 -11.89 6.35 -11.11
CA ARG A 292 -13.10 6.45 -10.31
C ARG A 292 -14.30 6.36 -11.25
N THR A 293 -14.97 5.23 -11.30
CA THR A 293 -16.40 5.16 -11.67
C THR A 293 -17.02 3.94 -11.00
N ASN A 294 -18.15 4.18 -10.40
CA ASN A 294 -19.17 3.32 -9.84
C ASN A 294 -19.01 1.78 -9.97
N THR A 295 -19.35 1.11 -8.91
CA THR A 295 -19.31 -0.31 -8.53
C THR A 295 -20.08 -1.29 -9.46
N SER A 296 -20.29 -1.01 -10.73
CA SER A 296 -20.98 -1.92 -11.65
C SER A 296 -20.21 -2.32 -12.91
N GLU A 297 -19.04 -1.72 -13.16
CA GLU A 297 -18.26 -2.09 -14.35
C GLU A 297 -16.77 -2.21 -14.05
N ASN A 298 -16.36 -3.37 -13.54
CA ASN A 298 -14.95 -3.76 -13.58
C ASN A 298 -14.63 -4.17 -15.04
N PRO A 299 -13.76 -3.45 -15.77
CA PRO A 299 -13.45 -3.73 -17.18
C PRO A 299 -12.97 -5.17 -17.43
N LEU A 300 -12.32 -5.79 -16.44
CA LEU A 300 -11.83 -7.17 -16.52
C LEU A 300 -12.98 -8.18 -16.43
N VAL A 301 -14.01 -7.91 -15.63
CA VAL A 301 -15.21 -8.74 -15.55
C VAL A 301 -16.03 -8.58 -16.83
N SER A 302 -16.18 -7.39 -17.36
CA SER A 302 -16.84 -7.10 -18.64
C SER A 302 -16.12 -7.77 -19.82
N PHE A 303 -14.80 -7.76 -19.86
CA PHE A 303 -14.02 -8.44 -20.90
C PHE A 303 -14.14 -9.96 -20.83
N ALA A 304 -14.02 -10.56 -19.65
CA ALA A 304 -14.21 -12.00 -19.45
C ALA A 304 -15.63 -12.45 -19.78
N THR A 305 -16.65 -11.67 -19.43
CA THR A 305 -18.06 -11.94 -19.74
C THR A 305 -18.34 -11.82 -21.25
N ARG A 306 -17.74 -10.85 -21.94
CA ARG A 306 -17.87 -10.70 -23.40
C ARG A 306 -17.14 -11.81 -24.16
N LEU A 307 -15.97 -12.25 -23.68
CA LEU A 307 -15.23 -13.37 -24.26
C LEU A 307 -16.00 -14.68 -24.11
N LEU A 308 -16.56 -14.96 -22.93
CA LEU A 308 -17.44 -16.12 -22.70
C LEU A 308 -18.69 -16.08 -23.58
N ALA A 309 -19.34 -14.93 -23.73
CA ALA A 309 -20.51 -14.78 -24.59
C ALA A 309 -20.19 -14.93 -26.09
N SER A 310 -18.98 -14.65 -26.53
CA SER A 310 -18.55 -14.90 -27.90
C SER A 310 -18.24 -16.37 -28.20
N LEU A 311 -17.78 -17.10 -27.20
CA LEU A 311 -17.42 -18.52 -27.32
C LEU A 311 -18.66 -19.45 -27.27
N THR A 312 -19.78 -19.03 -26.66
CA THR A 312 -21.04 -19.78 -26.61
C THR A 312 -21.92 -19.62 -27.86
N LYS A 313 -21.52 -18.73 -28.82
CA LYS A 313 -22.25 -18.52 -30.08
C LYS A 313 -21.69 -19.30 -31.27
N THR A 314 -20.72 -20.17 -31.06
CA THR A 314 -20.07 -20.96 -32.14
C THR A 314 -20.18 -22.46 -31.87
N THR A 315 -21.35 -22.91 -31.44
CA THR A 315 -21.79 -24.33 -31.53
C THR A 315 -23.18 -24.43 -32.14
#